data_1e15fc2457c320692eadb69a175495d3
#
_entry.id   1e15fc2457c320692eadb69a175495d3
#
_cell.length_a   1.000
_cell.length_b   1.000
_cell.length_c   1.000
_cell.angle_alpha   90.00
_cell.angle_beta   90.00
_cell.angle_gamma   90.00
#
_symmetry.space_group_name_H-M   'P 1'
#
loop_
_entity.id
_entity.type
_entity.pdbx_description
1 polymer ?
#
loop_
_entity_poly.entity_id
_entity_poly.type
_entity_poly.pdbx_seq_one_letter_code
_entity_poly.pdbx_strand_id
1 'polypeptide(L)'
;MKALILYLKEVRRTIKSADETCRTAVKYGIKPELFAGLVPSKANEYIKEHKLGFYEPGPKLFRIKNAKGGVRGCMIGHLKMWKEVVKRNETTMILEHDSRVVSRTWNQDFEDILHLDAHKFEDDADSNTQPRVEEWEFSRKGEIQMNGAYGYMIKPHAAKRLIQGAYEDGITATDMFIKGKYVKIQVAKPRAVYVSGKRSYETSLTMNRNFNL
;
A
#
# COMPACT_ATOMS: atom_id res chain seq x y z
N MET A 1 -2.43 -16.95 6.80
CA MET A 1 -2.09 -15.81 5.91
C MET A 1 -0.83 -15.13 6.41
N LYS A 2 0.11 -14.78 5.53
CA LYS A 2 1.29 -13.96 5.84
C LYS A 2 1.04 -12.49 5.48
N ALA A 3 1.62 -11.57 6.24
CA ALA A 3 1.59 -10.14 5.94
C ALA A 3 2.99 -9.54 5.99
N LEU A 4 3.33 -8.69 5.01
CA LEU A 4 4.50 -7.82 5.04
C LEU A 4 4.06 -6.46 5.56
N ILE A 5 4.71 -5.98 6.61
CA ILE A 5 4.41 -4.68 7.23
C ILE A 5 5.54 -3.70 6.94
N LEU A 6 5.25 -2.71 6.08
CA LEU A 6 6.22 -1.69 5.70
C LEU A 6 6.47 -0.71 6.85
N TYR A 7 7.73 -0.57 7.26
CA TYR A 7 8.16 0.40 8.27
C TYR A 7 9.55 0.97 7.96
N LEU A 8 9.92 2.05 8.60
CA LEU A 8 11.26 2.63 8.49
C LEU A 8 12.04 2.34 9.79
N LYS A 9 13.08 1.50 9.72
CA LYS A 9 13.87 1.10 10.88
C LYS A 9 14.62 2.26 11.54
N GLU A 10 14.91 3.31 10.79
CA GLU A 10 15.56 4.53 11.26
C GLU A 10 14.59 5.51 11.95
N VAL A 11 13.28 5.24 11.91
CA VAL A 11 12.26 6.16 12.42
C VAL A 11 11.48 5.52 13.55
N ARG A 12 11.82 5.86 14.80
CA ARG A 12 11.27 5.25 16.04
C ARG A 12 9.74 5.19 16.08
N ARG A 13 9.05 6.22 15.57
CA ARG A 13 7.58 6.23 15.55
C ARG A 13 7.00 5.16 14.64
N THR A 14 7.62 4.87 13.48
CA THR A 14 7.15 3.83 12.56
C THR A 14 7.36 2.44 13.15
N ILE A 15 8.43 2.23 13.92
CA ILE A 15 8.68 0.98 14.65
C ILE A 15 7.54 0.72 15.64
N LYS A 16 7.25 1.69 16.52
CA LYS A 16 6.15 1.55 17.49
C LYS A 16 4.80 1.30 16.84
N SER A 17 4.53 2.01 15.74
CA SER A 17 3.27 1.85 15.01
C SER A 17 3.20 0.49 14.31
N ALA A 18 4.31 0.00 13.75
CA ALA A 18 4.40 -1.33 13.13
C ALA A 18 4.20 -2.46 14.16
N ASP A 19 4.74 -2.32 15.38
CA ASP A 19 4.49 -3.27 16.48
C ASP A 19 2.99 -3.38 16.80
N GLU A 20 2.28 -2.27 16.75
CA GLU A 20 0.83 -2.23 16.95
C GLU A 20 0.09 -2.91 15.78
N THR A 21 0.53 -2.66 14.54
CA THR A 21 0.01 -3.34 13.36
C THR A 21 0.23 -4.85 13.47
N CYS A 22 1.41 -5.30 13.91
CA CYS A 22 1.69 -6.70 14.19
C CYS A 22 0.71 -7.30 15.20
N ARG A 23 0.47 -6.60 16.33
CA ARG A 23 -0.45 -7.10 17.37
C ARG A 23 -1.87 -7.28 16.83
N THR A 24 -2.38 -6.30 16.09
CA THR A 24 -3.71 -6.41 15.49
C THR A 24 -3.77 -7.52 14.43
N ALA A 25 -2.73 -7.67 13.60
CA ALA A 25 -2.65 -8.75 12.61
C ALA A 25 -2.70 -10.14 13.26
N VAL A 26 -1.90 -10.38 14.31
CA VAL A 26 -1.88 -11.65 15.05
C VAL A 26 -3.24 -11.96 15.66
N LYS A 27 -3.93 -10.97 16.23
CA LYS A 27 -5.29 -11.14 16.78
C LYS A 27 -6.27 -11.74 15.78
N TYR A 28 -6.10 -11.41 14.50
CA TYR A 28 -6.97 -11.91 13.42
C TYR A 28 -6.37 -13.10 12.64
N GLY A 29 -5.33 -13.77 13.19
CA GLY A 29 -4.77 -15.01 12.63
C GLY A 29 -3.80 -14.79 11.47
N ILE A 30 -3.26 -13.59 11.32
CA ILE A 30 -2.26 -13.23 10.32
C ILE A 30 -0.88 -13.37 10.95
N LYS A 31 0.08 -13.89 10.17
CA LYS A 31 1.51 -13.98 10.56
C LYS A 31 2.25 -12.76 10.00
N PRO A 32 2.51 -11.72 10.82
CA PRO A 32 3.16 -10.50 10.35
C PRO A 32 4.68 -10.69 10.24
N GLU A 33 5.26 -10.10 9.23
CA GLU A 33 6.70 -9.92 9.05
C GLU A 33 6.99 -8.43 8.86
N LEU A 34 7.90 -7.87 9.63
CA LEU A 34 8.37 -6.49 9.46
C LEU A 34 9.24 -6.38 8.21
N PHE A 35 8.87 -5.49 7.32
CA PHE A 35 9.59 -5.23 6.07
C PHE A 35 10.19 -3.83 6.07
N ALA A 36 11.53 -3.75 6.11
CA ALA A 36 12.21 -2.47 6.16
C ALA A 36 12.11 -1.71 4.82
N GLY A 37 11.43 -0.58 4.85
CA GLY A 37 11.39 0.39 3.77
C GLY A 37 12.70 1.17 3.64
N LEU A 38 12.72 2.13 2.73
CA LEU A 38 13.88 2.99 2.49
C LEU A 38 13.56 4.43 2.90
N VAL A 39 14.48 5.03 3.63
CA VAL A 39 14.46 6.48 3.86
C VAL A 39 14.64 7.23 2.53
N PRO A 40 14.23 8.51 2.43
CA PRO A 40 14.19 9.25 1.17
C PRO A 40 15.49 9.24 0.36
N SER A 41 16.65 9.39 1.00
CA SER A 41 17.95 9.36 0.34
C SER A 41 18.21 8.02 -0.33
N LYS A 42 18.04 6.91 0.41
CA LYS A 42 18.20 5.55 -0.11
C LYS A 42 17.18 5.18 -1.19
N ALA A 43 15.96 5.73 -1.11
CA ALA A 43 14.97 5.55 -2.16
C ALA A 43 15.41 6.22 -3.46
N ASN A 44 16.01 7.42 -3.40
CA ASN A 44 16.56 8.10 -4.57
C ASN A 44 17.74 7.33 -5.19
N GLU A 45 18.64 6.79 -4.36
CA GLU A 45 19.74 5.94 -4.81
C GLU A 45 19.20 4.69 -5.54
N TYR A 46 18.22 4.02 -4.94
CA TYR A 46 17.57 2.85 -5.55
C TYR A 46 16.93 3.18 -6.90
N ILE A 47 16.21 4.30 -7.01
CA ILE A 47 15.60 4.76 -8.27
C ILE A 47 16.66 4.95 -9.36
N LYS A 48 17.79 5.59 -9.01
CA LYS A 48 18.91 5.84 -9.94
C LYS A 48 19.58 4.52 -10.35
N GLU A 49 19.93 3.68 -9.40
CA GLU A 49 20.59 2.38 -9.62
C GLU A 49 19.76 1.47 -10.54
N HIS A 50 18.44 1.42 -10.31
CA HIS A 50 17.54 0.56 -11.07
C HIS A 50 16.95 1.25 -12.29
N LYS A 51 17.39 2.46 -12.63
CA LYS A 51 16.96 3.25 -13.80
C LYS A 51 15.44 3.41 -13.89
N LEU A 52 14.76 3.55 -12.74
CA LEU A 52 13.31 3.73 -12.72
C LEU A 52 12.94 5.13 -13.21
N GLY A 53 12.09 5.21 -14.24
CA GLY A 53 11.49 6.45 -14.70
C GLY A 53 10.41 6.97 -13.75
N PHE A 54 9.92 8.19 -14.03
CA PHE A 54 8.77 8.74 -13.32
C PHE A 54 7.57 8.81 -14.26
N TYR A 55 6.46 8.21 -13.84
CA TYR A 55 5.21 8.33 -14.54
C TYR A 55 4.59 9.71 -14.25
N GLU A 56 4.42 10.52 -15.30
CA GLU A 56 4.05 11.93 -15.17
C GLU A 56 2.73 12.33 -15.88
N PRO A 57 1.67 11.52 -15.91
CA PRO A 57 0.39 12.00 -16.40
C PRO A 57 -0.30 12.83 -15.31
N GLY A 58 -0.59 14.06 -15.59
CA GLY A 58 -1.42 14.88 -14.72
C GLY A 58 -0.78 16.16 -14.19
N PRO A 59 -1.48 16.91 -13.33
CA PRO A 59 -1.02 18.20 -12.81
C PRO A 59 0.32 18.06 -12.08
N LYS A 60 1.19 19.07 -12.22
CA LYS A 60 2.54 19.12 -11.61
C LYS A 60 2.56 18.81 -10.11
N LEU A 61 1.44 19.10 -9.40
CA LEU A 61 1.34 18.94 -7.95
C LEU A 61 1.39 17.49 -7.48
N PHE A 62 1.00 16.52 -8.31
CA PHE A 62 0.92 15.10 -7.97
C PHE A 62 2.07 14.27 -8.55
N ARG A 63 3.03 14.89 -9.20
CA ARG A 63 4.14 14.16 -9.79
C ARG A 63 5.12 13.71 -8.71
N ILE A 64 5.38 12.42 -8.63
CA ILE A 64 6.31 11.83 -7.67
C ILE A 64 7.72 12.44 -7.78
N LYS A 65 8.11 12.91 -8.96
CA LYS A 65 9.39 13.57 -9.16
C LYS A 65 9.51 14.88 -8.35
N ASN A 66 8.37 15.56 -8.13
CA ASN A 66 8.29 16.77 -7.30
C ASN A 66 7.89 16.44 -5.86
N ALA A 67 7.49 15.19 -5.58
CA ALA A 67 7.14 14.76 -4.25
C ALA A 67 8.36 14.70 -3.36
N LYS A 68 8.24 15.27 -2.17
CA LYS A 68 9.27 15.15 -1.15
C LYS A 68 9.43 13.68 -0.75
N GLY A 69 10.65 13.28 -0.43
CA GLY A 69 11.15 11.92 -0.35
C GLY A 69 10.30 10.81 0.26
N GLY A 70 9.34 11.12 1.17
CA GLY A 70 8.50 10.10 1.80
C GLY A 70 7.62 9.32 0.81
N VAL A 71 7.06 9.99 -0.20
CA VAL A 71 6.25 9.34 -1.24
C VAL A 71 7.09 8.37 -2.08
N ARG A 72 8.35 8.76 -2.40
CA ARG A 72 9.28 7.88 -3.12
C ARG A 72 9.67 6.67 -2.27
N GLY A 73 9.97 6.90 -0.98
CA GLY A 73 10.28 5.83 -0.03
C GLY A 73 9.15 4.81 0.09
N CYS A 74 7.90 5.29 0.17
CA CYS A 74 6.70 4.46 0.19
C CYS A 74 6.61 3.62 -1.10
N MET A 75 6.65 4.26 -2.28
CA MET A 75 6.56 3.55 -3.56
C MET A 75 7.66 2.49 -3.73
N ILE A 76 8.91 2.81 -3.40
CA ILE A 76 10.02 1.85 -3.48
C ILE A 76 9.84 0.73 -2.44
N GLY A 77 9.32 1.04 -1.24
CA GLY A 77 8.95 0.04 -0.25
C GLY A 77 7.96 -0.98 -0.81
N HIS A 78 6.88 -0.52 -1.42
CA HIS A 78 5.89 -1.38 -2.07
C HIS A 78 6.46 -2.17 -3.25
N LEU A 79 7.26 -1.54 -4.11
CA LEU A 79 7.94 -2.23 -5.21
C LEU A 79 8.83 -3.40 -4.71
N LYS A 80 9.55 -3.19 -3.62
CA LYS A 80 10.36 -4.24 -2.99
C LYS A 80 9.49 -5.35 -2.37
N MET A 81 8.36 -5.01 -1.74
CA MET A 81 7.41 -6.01 -1.23
C MET A 81 6.78 -6.81 -2.37
N TRP A 82 6.43 -6.19 -3.51
CA TRP A 82 5.95 -6.94 -4.69
C TRP A 82 7.00 -7.92 -5.22
N LYS A 83 8.29 -7.52 -5.26
CA LYS A 83 9.39 -8.45 -5.62
C LYS A 83 9.46 -9.64 -4.65
N GLU A 84 9.24 -9.41 -3.36
CA GLU A 84 9.23 -10.48 -2.37
C GLU A 84 8.01 -11.40 -2.54
N VAL A 85 6.82 -10.85 -2.85
CA VAL A 85 5.61 -11.63 -3.17
C VAL A 85 5.85 -12.56 -4.37
N VAL A 86 6.46 -12.05 -5.43
CA VAL A 86 6.80 -12.85 -6.63
C VAL A 86 7.82 -13.95 -6.28
N LYS A 87 8.86 -13.61 -5.51
CA LYS A 87 9.89 -14.56 -5.08
C LYS A 87 9.31 -15.71 -4.25
N ARG A 88 8.39 -15.41 -3.33
CA ARG A 88 7.72 -16.40 -2.47
C ARG A 88 6.66 -17.21 -3.22
N ASN A 89 6.15 -16.69 -4.33
CA ASN A 89 5.03 -17.22 -5.09
C ASN A 89 3.79 -17.51 -4.23
N GLU A 90 3.50 -16.63 -3.26
CA GLU A 90 2.40 -16.75 -2.31
C GLU A 90 1.55 -15.48 -2.30
N THR A 91 0.21 -15.63 -2.27
CA THR A 91 -0.69 -14.50 -1.97
C THR A 91 -0.32 -13.91 -0.62
N THR A 92 -0.05 -12.61 -0.59
CA THR A 92 0.48 -11.92 0.58
C THR A 92 -0.34 -10.69 0.90
N MET A 93 -0.59 -10.46 2.18
CA MET A 93 -1.13 -9.19 2.66
C MET A 93 0.00 -8.17 2.78
N ILE A 94 -0.22 -6.96 2.29
CA ILE A 94 0.69 -5.82 2.45
C ILE A 94 0.00 -4.79 3.33
N LEU A 95 0.69 -4.34 4.37
CA LEU A 95 0.24 -3.34 5.32
C LEU A 95 1.28 -2.24 5.47
N GLU A 96 0.85 -0.99 5.63
CA GLU A 96 1.72 0.07 6.12
C GLU A 96 1.79 0.05 7.65
N HIS A 97 2.81 0.66 8.24
CA HIS A 97 3.10 0.59 9.67
C HIS A 97 1.96 1.10 10.56
N ASP A 98 1.09 1.98 10.06
CA ASP A 98 -0.01 2.60 10.79
C ASP A 98 -1.37 1.95 10.50
N SER A 99 -1.39 0.85 9.78
CA SER A 99 -2.57 0.05 9.55
C SER A 99 -2.99 -0.73 10.78
N ARG A 100 -4.29 -0.97 10.93
CA ARG A 100 -4.85 -1.81 11.99
C ARG A 100 -5.83 -2.80 11.37
N VAL A 101 -5.59 -4.08 11.60
CA VAL A 101 -6.51 -5.14 11.19
C VAL A 101 -7.66 -5.17 12.19
N VAL A 102 -8.90 -5.16 11.70
CA VAL A 102 -10.12 -5.07 12.51
C VAL A 102 -11.12 -6.19 12.28
N SER A 103 -10.97 -6.94 11.20
CA SER A 103 -11.86 -8.06 10.88
C SER A 103 -11.15 -9.15 10.07
N ARG A 104 -11.85 -10.27 9.81
CA ARG A 104 -11.36 -11.36 8.94
C ARG A 104 -11.94 -11.31 7.53
N THR A 105 -12.51 -10.20 7.11
CA THR A 105 -13.06 -10.04 5.75
C THR A 105 -12.03 -10.15 4.64
N TRP A 106 -10.75 -10.12 4.98
CA TRP A 106 -9.65 -10.43 4.08
C TRP A 106 -9.64 -11.88 3.57
N ASN A 107 -10.33 -12.81 4.25
CA ASN A 107 -10.35 -14.24 3.88
C ASN A 107 -11.42 -14.52 2.83
N GLN A 108 -11.34 -13.85 1.69
CA GLN A 108 -12.24 -13.98 0.55
C GLN A 108 -11.44 -14.25 -0.73
N ASP A 109 -12.07 -14.89 -1.71
CA ASP A 109 -11.48 -15.02 -3.05
C ASP A 109 -11.52 -13.69 -3.80
N PHE A 110 -10.46 -13.42 -4.55
CA PHE A 110 -10.30 -12.25 -5.39
C PHE A 110 -9.39 -12.57 -6.57
N GLU A 111 -9.35 -11.71 -7.60
CA GLU A 111 -8.57 -11.99 -8.79
C GLU A 111 -7.10 -11.55 -8.68
N ASP A 112 -6.84 -10.26 -8.51
CA ASP A 112 -5.48 -9.69 -8.53
C ASP A 112 -5.11 -9.01 -7.23
N ILE A 113 -5.90 -8.00 -6.84
CA ILE A 113 -5.75 -7.22 -5.61
C ILE A 113 -7.07 -7.12 -4.89
N LEU A 114 -7.06 -7.38 -3.58
CA LEU A 114 -8.15 -7.11 -2.67
C LEU A 114 -7.78 -5.91 -1.79
N HIS A 115 -8.43 -4.76 -2.01
CA HIS A 115 -8.31 -3.57 -1.17
C HIS A 115 -9.01 -3.82 0.17
N LEU A 116 -8.35 -3.56 1.28
CA LEU A 116 -8.84 -3.88 2.63
C LEU A 116 -9.37 -2.67 3.41
N ASP A 117 -9.13 -1.46 2.91
CA ASP A 117 -9.58 -0.20 3.53
C ASP A 117 -10.41 0.64 2.54
N ALA A 118 -11.72 0.52 2.64
CA ALA A 118 -12.69 1.26 1.80
C ALA A 118 -13.32 2.45 2.54
N HIS A 119 -12.73 2.92 3.61
CA HIS A 119 -13.31 3.85 4.59
C HIS A 119 -13.90 5.16 4.04
N LYS A 120 -13.54 5.57 2.83
CA LYS A 120 -14.05 6.82 2.24
C LYS A 120 -15.41 6.70 1.59
N PHE A 121 -15.94 5.48 1.46
CA PHE A 121 -17.13 5.22 0.65
C PHE A 121 -18.29 4.61 1.44
N GLU A 122 -18.09 4.23 2.69
CA GLU A 122 -19.13 3.60 3.50
C GLU A 122 -18.92 3.88 4.99
N ASP A 123 -20.00 4.22 5.66
CA ASP A 123 -20.11 4.03 7.10
C ASP A 123 -20.23 2.51 7.35
N ASP A 124 -19.15 1.88 7.75
CA ASP A 124 -19.09 0.44 8.12
C ASP A 124 -19.84 0.14 9.44
N ALA A 125 -20.83 0.95 9.77
CA ALA A 125 -21.51 0.87 11.06
C ALA A 125 -22.39 -0.36 11.21
N ASP A 126 -22.64 -1.13 10.16
CA ASP A 126 -23.44 -2.33 10.26
C ASP A 126 -22.59 -3.59 10.47
N SER A 127 -22.38 -3.90 11.77
CA SER A 127 -21.66 -5.10 12.23
C SER A 127 -22.30 -6.44 11.77
N ASN A 128 -23.48 -6.39 11.18
CA ASN A 128 -24.22 -7.55 10.67
C ASN A 128 -23.97 -7.84 9.18
N THR A 129 -23.17 -7.02 8.51
CA THR A 129 -22.89 -7.22 7.09
C THR A 129 -22.04 -8.47 6.88
N GLN A 130 -22.53 -9.42 6.09
CA GLN A 130 -21.77 -10.62 5.72
C GLN A 130 -20.53 -10.23 4.88
N PRO A 131 -19.38 -10.87 5.16
CA PRO A 131 -18.16 -10.66 4.37
C PRO A 131 -18.41 -10.93 2.90
N ARG A 132 -18.01 -9.97 2.04
CA ARG A 132 -18.13 -10.09 0.59
C ARG A 132 -17.02 -9.33 -0.11
N VAL A 133 -16.83 -9.62 -1.39
CA VAL A 133 -15.93 -8.91 -2.29
C VAL A 133 -16.76 -8.20 -3.35
N GLU A 134 -16.44 -6.95 -3.61
CA GLU A 134 -17.07 -6.15 -4.65
C GLU A 134 -16.01 -5.60 -5.60
N GLU A 135 -16.44 -5.19 -6.80
CA GLU A 135 -15.59 -4.48 -7.73
C GLU A 135 -15.26 -3.09 -7.17
N TRP A 136 -14.02 -2.68 -7.34
CA TRP A 136 -13.58 -1.35 -6.92
C TRP A 136 -13.87 -0.31 -7.99
N GLU A 137 -14.67 0.69 -7.68
CA GLU A 137 -15.17 1.66 -8.66
C GLU A 137 -14.50 3.05 -8.58
N PHE A 138 -13.63 3.25 -7.59
CA PHE A 138 -12.97 4.55 -7.47
C PHE A 138 -12.09 4.83 -8.68
N SER A 139 -12.40 5.91 -9.39
CA SER A 139 -11.65 6.33 -10.57
C SER A 139 -11.20 7.78 -10.47
N ARG A 140 -10.04 8.05 -11.05
CA ARG A 140 -9.55 9.41 -11.32
C ARG A 140 -9.30 9.55 -12.81
N LYS A 141 -9.91 10.56 -13.44
CA LYS A 141 -9.79 10.80 -14.89
C LYS A 141 -10.14 9.58 -15.75
N GLY A 142 -11.14 8.82 -15.33
CA GLY A 142 -11.61 7.63 -16.04
C GLY A 142 -10.74 6.37 -15.86
N GLU A 143 -9.67 6.43 -15.06
CA GLU A 143 -8.84 5.26 -14.74
C GLU A 143 -9.11 4.78 -13.31
N ILE A 144 -9.48 3.52 -13.16
CA ILE A 144 -9.64 2.88 -11.84
C ILE A 144 -8.31 2.91 -11.11
N GLN A 145 -8.29 3.44 -9.89
CA GLN A 145 -7.08 3.56 -9.06
C GLN A 145 -7.39 3.17 -7.63
N MET A 146 -6.38 2.65 -6.94
CA MET A 146 -6.47 2.44 -5.50
C MET A 146 -6.49 3.79 -4.77
N ASN A 147 -7.32 3.92 -3.74
CA ASN A 147 -7.39 5.15 -2.94
C ASN A 147 -6.80 4.90 -1.55
N GLY A 148 -5.49 5.11 -1.43
CA GLY A 148 -4.70 4.71 -0.27
C GLY A 148 -4.15 3.29 -0.42
N ALA A 149 -2.89 3.09 -0.06
CA ALA A 149 -2.20 1.80 -0.14
C ALA A 149 -1.90 1.21 1.24
N TYR A 150 -2.69 1.56 2.23
CA TYR A 150 -2.48 1.22 3.64
C TYR A 150 -2.59 -0.26 3.94
N GLY A 151 -3.51 -0.96 3.23
CA GLY A 151 -3.71 -2.39 3.41
C GLY A 151 -4.38 -3.02 2.20
N TYR A 152 -3.76 -4.07 1.67
CA TYR A 152 -4.31 -4.84 0.56
C TYR A 152 -3.70 -6.24 0.51
N MET A 153 -4.40 -7.17 -0.13
CA MET A 153 -3.84 -8.46 -0.52
C MET A 153 -3.48 -8.45 -1.99
N ILE A 154 -2.43 -9.16 -2.35
CA ILE A 154 -1.94 -9.22 -3.73
C ILE A 154 -1.52 -10.65 -4.08
N LYS A 155 -1.90 -11.09 -5.28
CA LYS A 155 -1.44 -12.35 -5.86
C LYS A 155 -0.10 -12.17 -6.60
N PRO A 156 0.74 -13.22 -6.70
CA PRO A 156 2.07 -13.13 -7.34
C PRO A 156 2.05 -12.62 -8.77
N HIS A 157 1.07 -13.04 -9.58
CA HIS A 157 0.95 -12.61 -10.96
C HIS A 157 0.58 -11.11 -11.07
N ALA A 158 -0.23 -10.60 -10.15
CA ALA A 158 -0.54 -9.17 -10.08
C ALA A 158 0.69 -8.35 -9.67
N ALA A 159 1.43 -8.82 -8.67
CA ALA A 159 2.69 -8.20 -8.27
C ALA A 159 3.70 -8.15 -9.43
N LYS A 160 3.79 -9.21 -10.24
CA LYS A 160 4.66 -9.25 -11.43
C LYS A 160 4.27 -8.17 -12.44
N ARG A 161 2.96 -8.00 -12.73
CA ARG A 161 2.49 -6.93 -13.64
C ARG A 161 2.78 -5.53 -13.11
N LEU A 162 2.60 -5.29 -11.80
CA LEU A 162 2.95 -4.00 -11.20
C LEU A 162 4.47 -3.73 -11.28
N ILE A 163 5.30 -4.72 -11.03
CA ILE A 163 6.77 -4.58 -11.19
C ILE A 163 7.10 -4.23 -12.63
N GLN A 164 6.54 -4.96 -13.60
CA GLN A 164 6.77 -4.69 -15.02
C GLN A 164 6.35 -3.25 -15.38
N GLY A 165 5.14 -2.83 -14.99
CA GLY A 165 4.67 -1.47 -15.21
C GLY A 165 5.57 -0.39 -14.59
N ALA A 166 6.20 -0.67 -13.43
CA ALA A 166 7.12 0.26 -12.79
C ALA A 166 8.40 0.51 -13.62
N TYR A 167 8.86 -0.50 -14.35
CA TYR A 167 10.02 -0.37 -15.24
C TYR A 167 9.67 0.18 -16.62
N GLU A 168 8.50 -0.14 -17.15
CA GLU A 168 8.08 0.27 -18.50
C GLU A 168 7.52 1.70 -18.52
N ASP A 169 6.61 2.01 -17.60
CA ASP A 169 5.89 3.29 -17.58
C ASP A 169 6.48 4.30 -16.58
N GLY A 170 7.33 3.84 -15.68
CA GLY A 170 7.84 4.65 -14.57
C GLY A 170 6.93 4.63 -13.35
N ILE A 171 7.44 5.13 -12.21
CA ILE A 171 6.79 5.11 -10.90
C ILE A 171 6.05 6.42 -10.57
N THR A 172 5.00 6.30 -9.76
CA THR A 172 4.28 7.43 -9.13
C THR A 172 3.94 7.09 -7.68
N ALA A 173 3.10 7.87 -6.99
CA ALA A 173 2.62 7.51 -5.66
C ALA A 173 1.93 6.13 -5.69
N THR A 174 2.13 5.31 -4.67
CA THR A 174 1.71 3.90 -4.67
C THR A 174 0.22 3.73 -4.97
N ASP A 175 -0.62 4.51 -4.31
CA ASP A 175 -2.07 4.47 -4.48
C ASP A 175 -2.55 4.95 -5.87
N MET A 176 -1.76 5.76 -6.54
CA MET A 176 -1.99 6.16 -7.93
C MET A 176 -1.38 5.18 -8.93
N PHE A 177 -0.37 4.42 -8.49
CA PHE A 177 0.30 3.45 -9.35
C PHE A 177 -0.48 2.13 -9.45
N ILE A 178 -1.09 1.69 -8.35
CA ILE A 178 -1.98 0.52 -8.35
C ILE A 178 -3.28 0.90 -9.04
N LYS A 179 -3.44 0.48 -10.30
CA LYS A 179 -4.53 0.93 -11.16
C LYS A 179 -5.00 -0.12 -12.16
N GLY A 180 -6.19 0.09 -12.71
CA GLY A 180 -6.87 -0.81 -13.64
C GLY A 180 -6.07 -1.18 -14.89
N LYS A 181 -5.15 -0.31 -15.32
CA LYS A 181 -4.21 -0.62 -16.42
C LYS A 181 -3.39 -1.89 -16.16
N TYR A 182 -3.01 -2.15 -14.91
CA TYR A 182 -2.11 -3.27 -14.58
C TYR A 182 -2.82 -4.42 -13.90
N VAL A 183 -3.80 -4.12 -13.05
CA VAL A 183 -4.40 -5.09 -12.13
C VAL A 183 -5.88 -4.85 -11.94
N LYS A 184 -6.66 -5.91 -11.77
CA LYS A 184 -8.02 -5.82 -11.29
C LYS A 184 -8.01 -5.52 -9.80
N ILE A 185 -8.76 -4.51 -9.40
CA ILE A 185 -8.88 -4.10 -8.01
C ILE A 185 -10.29 -4.44 -7.52
N GLN A 186 -10.37 -5.20 -6.44
CA GLN A 186 -11.60 -5.54 -5.75
C GLN A 186 -11.51 -5.06 -4.31
N VAL A 187 -12.61 -4.93 -3.61
CA VAL A 187 -12.66 -4.42 -2.23
C VAL A 187 -13.35 -5.41 -1.30
N ALA A 188 -12.77 -5.60 -0.12
CA ALA A 188 -13.37 -6.37 0.96
C ALA A 188 -14.39 -5.51 1.73
N LYS A 189 -15.59 -6.04 1.94
CA LYS A 189 -16.66 -5.42 2.72
C LYS A 189 -17.22 -6.38 3.77
N PRO A 190 -17.43 -5.93 5.01
CA PRO A 190 -16.92 -4.65 5.56
C PRO A 190 -15.40 -4.59 5.54
N ARG A 191 -14.80 -3.41 5.73
CA ARG A 191 -13.35 -3.24 5.70
C ARG A 191 -12.63 -4.16 6.68
N ALA A 192 -11.47 -4.67 6.29
CA ALA A 192 -10.62 -5.50 7.13
C ALA A 192 -9.51 -4.71 7.82
N VAL A 193 -9.19 -3.54 7.31
CA VAL A 193 -8.09 -2.68 7.78
C VAL A 193 -8.58 -1.23 7.88
N TYR A 194 -8.06 -0.49 8.86
CA TYR A 194 -8.16 0.96 8.90
C TYR A 194 -6.81 1.59 9.26
N VAL A 195 -6.65 2.87 8.99
CA VAL A 195 -5.45 3.63 9.38
C VAL A 195 -5.66 4.26 10.75
N SER A 196 -4.73 3.99 11.67
CA SER A 196 -4.77 4.56 13.02
C SER A 196 -4.25 5.99 13.00
N GLY A 197 -5.14 6.96 13.18
CA GLY A 197 -4.75 8.35 13.34
C GLY A 197 -5.86 9.30 12.93
N LYS A 198 -6.00 10.42 13.65
CA LYS A 198 -7.06 11.40 13.40
C LYS A 198 -6.97 12.07 12.02
N ARG A 199 -5.89 11.83 11.25
CA ARG A 199 -5.72 12.30 9.85
C ARG A 199 -4.74 11.39 9.14
N SER A 200 -5.22 10.63 8.19
CA SER A 200 -4.43 9.81 7.24
C SER A 200 -3.37 10.61 6.45
N TYR A 201 -3.30 11.92 6.65
CA TYR A 201 -2.33 12.82 6.01
C TYR A 201 -1.00 12.93 6.75
N GLU A 202 -0.83 12.25 7.88
CA GLU A 202 0.40 12.37 8.67
C GLU A 202 1.50 11.38 8.26
N THR A 203 1.22 10.44 7.38
CA THR A 203 2.17 9.36 7.08
C THR A 203 3.29 9.76 6.14
N SER A 204 3.02 10.09 4.91
CA SER A 204 4.09 10.46 3.95
C SER A 204 4.24 11.96 3.74
N LEU A 205 3.18 12.75 3.93
CA LEU A 205 3.21 14.21 3.70
C LEU A 205 3.74 14.99 4.91
N THR A 206 3.51 14.54 6.14
CA THR A 206 4.06 15.19 7.35
C THR A 206 5.49 14.78 7.66
N MET A 207 5.94 13.60 7.26
CA MET A 207 7.38 13.28 7.28
C MET A 207 8.20 14.29 6.49
N ASN A 208 7.60 14.93 5.49
CA ASN A 208 8.25 15.94 4.67
C ASN A 208 8.56 17.25 5.38
N ARG A 209 7.91 17.56 6.52
CA ARG A 209 8.17 18.79 7.27
C ARG A 209 9.32 18.68 8.27
N ASN A 210 9.68 17.47 8.68
CA ASN A 210 10.65 17.22 9.75
C ASN A 210 11.98 16.61 9.27
N PHE A 211 12.15 16.32 7.99
CA PHE A 211 13.42 15.89 7.42
C PHE A 211 14.00 17.03 6.56
N ASN A 212 14.37 18.13 7.22
CA ASN A 212 15.44 19.00 6.72
C ASN A 212 16.76 18.29 7.08
N LEU A 213 17.12 17.30 6.29
CA LEU A 213 18.45 16.71 6.22
C LEU A 213 18.86 16.63 4.75
#